data_319d4833187584a3ce338f6edf19bae8
#
_entry.id   319d4833187584a3ce338f6edf19bae8
#
_cell.length_a   1.000
_cell.length_b   1.000
_cell.length_c   1.000
_cell.angle_alpha   90.00
_cell.angle_beta   90.00
_cell.angle_gamma   90.00
#
_symmetry.space_group_name_H-M   'P 1'
#
loop_
_entity.id
_entity.type
_entity.pdbx_description
1 polymer ?
#
loop_
_entity_poly.entity_id
_entity_poly.type
_entity_poly.pdbx_seq_one_letter_code
_entity_poly.pdbx_strand_id
1 'polypeptide(L)'
;MKKRLSFLDQYLTLWIFLAMLLGVGIGYFIPSSSDFINSFSSGTTNVPLAIGLILMMYPPLTKIDFSKIPKMFEQPKLLSASFLITWIVGPFLMFLLSTFFLKDYPEYMTGLIIIGIAPCIAMVIVWNELAEGNRELTAGLIGINSLLQVFFFSSYAYFYLKVMLPLFGIKGLELNITIVEIAQTVGIYLGIPFVLAVISRFMIRKFVGEKWFNQKFLPFVSPITLMALLFTIVVMFSLKGAMIVDLPLDVIRIAIPLVLFFAIMFFLMFFVSKKIGANYRDSAALSFTAAGNNFELAIAVSIGVFGINSGQAFAGVIGPLVEVPALIILVNVAFWLKKKYFI
;
A
#
# COMPACT_ATOMS: atom_id res chain seq x y z
N MET A 1 11.09 4.99 27.61
CA MET A 1 11.86 5.90 26.75
C MET A 1 11.20 5.96 25.38
N LYS A 2 10.65 7.12 24.95
CA LYS A 2 10.19 7.31 23.57
C LYS A 2 11.41 7.16 22.68
N LYS A 3 11.50 6.09 21.86
CA LYS A 3 12.48 6.04 20.78
C LYS A 3 12.18 7.23 19.88
N ARG A 4 13.10 8.21 19.82
CA ARG A 4 13.00 9.28 18.82
C ARG A 4 13.02 8.62 17.44
N LEU A 5 12.01 8.92 16.62
CA LEU A 5 12.03 8.58 15.20
C LEU A 5 13.35 9.05 14.60
N SER A 6 13.89 8.31 13.64
CA SER A 6 15.07 8.80 12.91
C SER A 6 14.69 10.12 12.21
N PHE A 7 15.68 10.97 11.93
CA PHE A 7 15.43 12.22 11.18
C PHE A 7 14.69 11.97 9.86
N LEU A 8 15.01 10.87 9.18
CA LEU A 8 14.36 10.47 7.95
C LEU A 8 12.88 10.09 8.17
N ASP A 9 12.58 9.30 9.21
CA ASP A 9 11.20 8.90 9.52
C ASP A 9 10.36 10.07 10.01
N GLN A 10 10.97 11.02 10.74
CA GLN A 10 10.28 12.20 11.25
C GLN A 10 9.79 13.12 10.12
N TYR A 11 10.54 13.23 9.04
CA TYR A 11 10.24 14.07 7.88
C TYR A 11 9.83 13.26 6.65
N LEU A 12 9.43 12.00 6.83
CA LEU A 12 9.06 11.10 5.73
C LEU A 12 8.05 11.71 4.77
N THR A 13 7.00 12.33 5.32
CA THR A 13 5.97 13.02 4.53
C THR A 13 6.56 14.12 3.66
N LEU A 14 7.46 14.93 4.22
CA LEU A 14 8.13 15.99 3.47
C LEU A 14 8.97 15.41 2.32
N TRP A 15 9.73 14.35 2.59
CA TRP A 15 10.53 13.67 1.58
C TRP A 15 9.69 13.10 0.44
N ILE A 16 8.53 12.52 0.77
CA ILE A 16 7.59 12.02 -0.24
C ILE A 16 7.08 13.15 -1.11
N PHE A 17 6.62 14.26 -0.53
CA PHE A 17 6.17 15.41 -1.31
C PHE A 17 7.28 16.02 -2.17
N LEU A 18 8.50 16.14 -1.66
CA LEU A 18 9.64 16.62 -2.44
C LEU A 18 9.97 15.68 -3.60
N ALA A 19 9.94 14.37 -3.38
CA ALA A 19 10.15 13.38 -4.44
C ALA A 19 9.05 13.44 -5.52
N MET A 20 7.78 13.62 -5.13
CA MET A 20 6.66 13.81 -6.05
C MET A 20 6.86 15.08 -6.89
N LEU A 21 7.14 16.22 -6.24
CA LEU A 21 7.39 17.48 -6.93
C LEU A 21 8.58 17.39 -7.90
N LEU A 22 9.66 16.76 -7.45
CA LEU A 22 10.84 16.52 -8.29
C LEU A 22 10.48 15.66 -9.50
N GLY A 23 9.77 14.55 -9.28
CA GLY A 23 9.35 13.65 -10.36
C GLY A 23 8.43 14.36 -11.36
N VAL A 24 7.38 15.06 -10.90
CA VAL A 24 6.49 15.84 -11.77
C VAL A 24 7.29 16.91 -12.54
N GLY A 25 8.18 17.63 -11.84
CA GLY A 25 9.03 18.65 -12.48
C GLY A 25 9.91 18.06 -13.59
N ILE A 26 10.59 16.92 -13.32
CA ILE A 26 11.40 16.23 -14.33
C ILE A 26 10.52 15.82 -15.52
N GLY A 27 9.39 15.16 -15.29
CA GLY A 27 8.50 14.67 -16.35
C GLY A 27 7.84 15.78 -17.17
N TYR A 28 7.58 16.95 -16.56
CA TYR A 28 6.96 18.10 -17.24
C TYR A 28 7.99 18.95 -17.99
N PHE A 29 9.11 19.33 -17.35
CA PHE A 29 10.10 20.20 -17.94
C PHE A 29 11.13 19.50 -18.85
N ILE A 30 11.28 18.18 -18.70
CA ILE A 30 12.21 17.35 -19.48
C ILE A 30 11.44 16.17 -20.10
N PRO A 31 10.65 16.40 -21.17
CA PRO A 31 9.82 15.35 -21.79
C PRO A 31 10.61 14.11 -22.23
N SER A 32 11.87 14.30 -22.65
CA SER A 32 12.78 13.19 -23.00
C SER A 32 13.14 12.27 -21.82
N SER A 33 12.85 12.67 -20.58
CA SER A 33 13.06 11.85 -19.40
C SER A 33 12.20 10.57 -19.42
N SER A 34 10.98 10.66 -19.94
CA SER A 34 10.10 9.50 -20.14
C SER A 34 10.70 8.49 -21.11
N ASP A 35 11.25 8.96 -22.25
CA ASP A 35 11.88 8.09 -23.25
C ASP A 35 13.15 7.44 -22.68
N PHE A 36 13.96 8.22 -21.94
CA PHE A 36 15.14 7.72 -21.26
C PHE A 36 14.78 6.63 -20.23
N ILE A 37 13.79 6.87 -19.38
CA ILE A 37 13.32 5.88 -18.40
C ILE A 37 12.75 4.65 -19.10
N ASN A 38 11.98 4.83 -20.16
CA ASN A 38 11.40 3.74 -20.94
C ASN A 38 12.45 2.93 -21.71
N SER A 39 13.62 3.49 -22.03
CA SER A 39 14.72 2.75 -22.68
C SER A 39 15.24 1.58 -21.86
N PHE A 40 15.03 1.60 -20.53
CA PHE A 40 15.36 0.49 -19.62
C PHE A 40 14.22 -0.53 -19.47
N SER A 41 13.15 -0.43 -20.27
CA SER A 41 12.04 -1.38 -20.22
C SER A 41 12.30 -2.60 -21.08
N SER A 42 11.97 -3.76 -20.54
CA SER A 42 11.96 -5.05 -21.27
C SER A 42 10.51 -5.56 -21.29
N GLY A 43 9.87 -5.52 -22.44
CA GLY A 43 8.43 -5.76 -22.57
C GLY A 43 7.63 -4.70 -21.81
N THR A 44 6.73 -5.13 -20.93
CA THR A 44 5.91 -4.23 -20.08
C THR A 44 6.62 -3.76 -18.80
N THR A 45 7.79 -4.34 -18.48
CA THR A 45 8.48 -4.12 -17.21
C THR A 45 9.64 -3.16 -17.37
N ASN A 46 9.63 -2.07 -16.62
CA ASN A 46 10.78 -1.18 -16.48
C ASN A 46 11.71 -1.73 -15.39
N VAL A 47 12.93 -2.13 -15.78
CA VAL A 47 13.87 -2.86 -14.92
C VAL A 47 14.30 -2.05 -13.68
N PRO A 48 14.74 -0.77 -13.79
CA PRO A 48 15.05 0.06 -12.63
C PRO A 48 13.89 0.20 -11.65
N LEU A 49 12.67 0.42 -12.18
CA LEU A 49 11.48 0.54 -11.35
C LEU A 49 11.17 -0.79 -10.64
N ALA A 50 11.27 -1.91 -11.35
CA ALA A 50 11.08 -3.25 -10.79
C ALA A 50 12.04 -3.53 -9.63
N ILE A 51 13.33 -3.21 -9.80
CA ILE A 51 14.33 -3.34 -8.75
C ILE A 51 13.99 -2.43 -7.56
N GLY A 52 13.60 -1.18 -7.82
CA GLY A 52 13.18 -0.25 -6.78
C GLY A 52 12.00 -0.78 -5.96
N LEU A 53 10.96 -1.29 -6.62
CA LEU A 53 9.78 -1.88 -5.97
C LEU A 53 10.14 -3.11 -5.11
N ILE A 54 11.00 -4.01 -5.61
CA ILE A 54 11.48 -5.18 -4.85
C ILE A 54 12.30 -4.75 -3.63
N LEU A 55 13.25 -3.82 -3.82
CA LEU A 55 14.07 -3.30 -2.73
C LEU A 55 13.25 -2.56 -1.68
N MET A 56 12.17 -1.89 -2.08
CA MET A 56 11.27 -1.21 -1.16
C MET A 56 10.47 -2.19 -0.30
N MET A 57 10.04 -3.32 -0.88
CA MET A 57 9.24 -4.33 -0.17
C MET A 57 10.06 -5.18 0.82
N TYR A 58 11.32 -5.44 0.53
CA TYR A 58 12.15 -6.36 1.30
C TYR A 58 12.34 -5.96 2.77
N PRO A 59 12.74 -4.73 3.15
CA PRO A 59 12.98 -4.38 4.56
C PRO A 59 11.71 -4.38 5.45
N PRO A 60 10.54 -3.89 5.03
CA PRO A 60 9.32 -4.05 5.80
C PRO A 60 9.00 -5.52 6.10
N LEU A 61 9.15 -6.38 5.09
CA LEU A 61 8.91 -7.82 5.24
C LEU A 61 9.93 -8.50 6.19
N THR A 62 11.18 -8.05 6.21
CA THR A 62 12.18 -8.56 7.18
C THR A 62 11.87 -8.19 8.62
N LYS A 63 11.12 -7.10 8.85
CA LYS A 63 10.70 -6.67 10.19
C LYS A 63 9.56 -7.52 10.75
N ILE A 64 8.84 -8.26 9.91
CA ILE A 64 7.70 -9.07 10.33
C ILE A 64 8.18 -10.17 11.29
N ASP A 65 7.63 -10.18 12.50
CA ASP A 65 7.90 -11.23 13.47
C ASP A 65 6.81 -12.29 13.42
N PHE A 66 7.02 -13.29 12.55
CA PHE A 66 6.07 -14.37 12.35
C PHE A 66 5.79 -15.17 13.66
N SER A 67 6.70 -15.15 14.64
CA SER A 67 6.48 -15.78 15.94
C SER A 67 5.39 -15.10 16.78
N LYS A 68 5.04 -13.87 16.44
CA LYS A 68 3.97 -13.11 17.12
C LYS A 68 2.59 -13.34 16.50
N ILE A 69 2.51 -13.89 15.29
CA ILE A 69 1.23 -14.17 14.62
C ILE A 69 0.31 -15.06 15.48
N PRO A 70 0.79 -16.14 16.13
CA PRO A 70 -0.06 -16.96 17.00
C PRO A 70 -0.71 -16.17 18.13
N LYS A 71 -0.02 -15.15 18.69
CA LYS A 71 -0.58 -14.29 19.75
C LYS A 71 -1.78 -13.45 19.27
N MET A 72 -1.89 -13.21 17.97
CA MET A 72 -3.06 -12.50 17.41
C MET A 72 -4.35 -13.30 17.59
N PHE A 73 -4.25 -14.65 17.58
CA PHE A 73 -5.39 -15.54 17.80
C PHE A 73 -5.89 -15.55 19.25
N GLU A 74 -5.11 -15.01 20.19
CA GLU A 74 -5.55 -14.77 21.56
C GLU A 74 -6.58 -13.64 21.67
N GLN A 75 -6.68 -12.80 20.64
CA GLN A 75 -7.66 -11.71 20.54
C GLN A 75 -8.61 -11.89 19.33
N PRO A 76 -9.43 -12.96 19.34
CA PRO A 76 -10.19 -13.38 18.16
C PRO A 76 -11.19 -12.33 17.69
N LYS A 77 -11.76 -11.52 18.60
CA LYS A 77 -12.69 -10.43 18.23
C LYS A 77 -12.01 -9.36 17.40
N LEU A 78 -10.80 -8.92 17.80
CA LEU A 78 -10.05 -7.89 17.07
C LEU A 78 -9.55 -8.42 15.74
N LEU A 79 -9.04 -9.65 15.73
CA LEU A 79 -8.56 -10.31 14.52
C LEU A 79 -9.69 -10.53 13.51
N SER A 80 -10.84 -11.05 13.95
CA SER A 80 -12.00 -11.25 13.08
C SER A 80 -12.54 -9.94 12.52
N ALA A 81 -12.64 -8.90 13.34
CA ALA A 81 -13.08 -7.57 12.89
C ALA A 81 -12.09 -6.99 11.86
N SER A 82 -10.78 -7.10 12.12
CA SER A 82 -9.75 -6.68 11.18
C SER A 82 -9.87 -7.42 9.86
N PHE A 83 -9.97 -8.76 9.90
CA PHE A 83 -10.09 -9.59 8.71
C PHE A 83 -11.34 -9.22 7.89
N LEU A 84 -12.50 -9.20 8.51
CA LEU A 84 -13.77 -8.91 7.84
C LEU A 84 -13.78 -7.51 7.21
N ILE A 85 -13.35 -6.49 7.96
CA ILE A 85 -13.37 -5.12 7.47
C ILE A 85 -12.29 -4.91 6.41
N THR A 86 -11.07 -5.39 6.62
CA THR A 86 -9.96 -5.13 5.70
C THR A 86 -10.04 -6.00 4.44
N TRP A 87 -10.45 -7.26 4.54
CA TRP A 87 -10.41 -8.22 3.42
C TRP A 87 -11.74 -8.45 2.72
N ILE A 88 -12.86 -8.09 3.33
CA ILE A 88 -14.18 -8.24 2.71
C ILE A 88 -14.80 -6.88 2.44
N VAL A 89 -14.97 -6.06 3.50
CA VAL A 89 -15.64 -4.76 3.36
C VAL A 89 -14.78 -3.79 2.55
N GLY A 90 -13.47 -3.73 2.79
CA GLY A 90 -12.56 -2.82 2.09
C GLY A 90 -12.56 -3.01 0.57
N PRO A 91 -12.22 -4.21 0.05
CA PRO A 91 -12.27 -4.49 -1.38
C PRO A 91 -13.63 -4.22 -2.01
N PHE A 92 -14.73 -4.60 -1.32
CA PHE A 92 -16.07 -4.35 -1.81
C PHE A 92 -16.43 -2.85 -1.81
N LEU A 93 -16.06 -2.11 -0.78
CA LEU A 93 -16.25 -0.66 -0.72
C LEU A 93 -15.48 0.05 -1.85
N MET A 94 -14.21 -0.32 -2.07
CA MET A 94 -13.43 0.28 -3.15
C MET A 94 -14.03 -0.07 -4.51
N PHE A 95 -14.50 -1.30 -4.71
CA PHE A 95 -15.24 -1.70 -5.90
C PHE A 95 -16.46 -0.80 -6.13
N LEU A 96 -17.29 -0.60 -5.10
CA LEU A 96 -18.48 0.26 -5.21
C LEU A 96 -18.12 1.72 -5.51
N LEU A 97 -17.13 2.28 -4.81
CA LEU A 97 -16.69 3.65 -5.04
C LEU A 97 -16.10 3.82 -6.44
N SER A 98 -15.25 2.88 -6.88
CA SER A 98 -14.65 2.91 -8.21
C SER A 98 -15.70 2.83 -9.31
N THR A 99 -16.67 1.93 -9.18
CA THR A 99 -17.73 1.77 -10.16
C THR A 99 -18.73 2.94 -10.19
N PHE A 100 -18.98 3.56 -9.03
CA PHE A 100 -19.86 4.71 -8.94
C PHE A 100 -19.22 5.99 -9.54
N PHE A 101 -17.95 6.26 -9.22
CA PHE A 101 -17.29 7.50 -9.63
C PHE A 101 -16.57 7.41 -10.97
N LEU A 102 -16.13 6.20 -11.39
CA LEU A 102 -15.21 6.01 -12.52
C LEU A 102 -15.73 5.03 -13.58
N LYS A 103 -17.03 4.74 -13.65
CA LYS A 103 -17.56 3.81 -14.66
C LYS A 103 -17.25 4.22 -16.10
N ASP A 104 -17.16 5.53 -16.35
CA ASP A 104 -16.86 6.09 -17.67
C ASP A 104 -15.32 6.18 -17.93
N TYR A 105 -14.51 5.78 -16.95
CA TYR A 105 -13.05 5.75 -16.98
C TYR A 105 -12.55 4.35 -16.58
N PRO A 106 -12.77 3.33 -17.41
CA PRO A 106 -12.60 1.94 -17.02
C PRO A 106 -11.18 1.56 -16.62
N GLU A 107 -10.17 2.24 -17.15
CA GLU A 107 -8.77 2.03 -16.74
C GLU A 107 -8.53 2.51 -15.30
N TYR A 108 -8.98 3.72 -14.96
CA TYR A 108 -8.86 4.27 -13.60
C TYR A 108 -9.70 3.45 -12.61
N MET A 109 -10.92 3.07 -13.00
CA MET A 109 -11.78 2.20 -12.21
C MET A 109 -11.08 0.89 -11.86
N THR A 110 -10.51 0.22 -12.87
CA THR A 110 -9.76 -1.04 -12.69
C THR A 110 -8.55 -0.84 -11.78
N GLY A 111 -7.81 0.26 -11.96
CA GLY A 111 -6.67 0.63 -11.12
C GLY A 111 -7.05 0.78 -9.65
N LEU A 112 -8.16 1.49 -9.35
CA LEU A 112 -8.63 1.65 -7.98
C LEU A 112 -9.12 0.34 -7.36
N ILE A 113 -9.79 -0.52 -8.13
CA ILE A 113 -10.18 -1.85 -7.67
C ILE A 113 -8.94 -2.64 -7.25
N ILE A 114 -7.87 -2.65 -8.05
CA ILE A 114 -6.61 -3.31 -7.73
C ILE A 114 -5.98 -2.74 -6.45
N ILE A 115 -6.02 -1.42 -6.26
CA ILE A 115 -5.55 -0.77 -5.02
C ILE A 115 -6.37 -1.27 -3.83
N GLY A 116 -7.69 -1.30 -3.94
CA GLY A 116 -8.60 -1.64 -2.85
C GLY A 116 -8.50 -3.06 -2.31
N ILE A 117 -7.95 -3.98 -3.08
CA ILE A 117 -7.75 -5.38 -2.65
C ILE A 117 -6.40 -5.64 -1.97
N ALA A 118 -5.55 -4.62 -1.84
CA ALA A 118 -4.22 -4.72 -1.26
C ALA A 118 -4.11 -3.88 0.03
N PRO A 119 -4.32 -4.46 1.24
CA PRO A 119 -4.10 -3.74 2.50
C PRO A 119 -2.64 -3.31 2.67
N CYS A 120 -2.41 -2.17 3.33
CA CYS A 120 -1.07 -1.64 3.57
C CYS A 120 -0.22 -2.58 4.44
N ILE A 121 1.05 -2.76 4.06
CA ILE A 121 2.04 -3.55 4.81
C ILE A 121 3.31 -2.76 5.17
N ALA A 122 3.52 -1.60 4.59
CA ALA A 122 4.73 -0.78 4.80
C ALA A 122 4.45 0.51 5.57
N MET A 123 3.65 1.39 5.00
CA MET A 123 3.39 2.72 5.54
C MET A 123 2.50 2.73 6.78
N VAL A 124 1.70 1.70 6.99
CA VAL A 124 0.80 1.60 8.16
C VAL A 124 1.53 1.68 9.50
N ILE A 125 2.79 1.24 9.57
CA ILE A 125 3.61 1.38 10.79
C ILE A 125 3.79 2.86 11.14
N VAL A 126 4.07 3.69 10.14
CA VAL A 126 4.29 5.13 10.32
C VAL A 126 3.02 5.81 10.83
N TRP A 127 1.90 5.57 10.18
CA TRP A 127 0.61 6.13 10.59
C TRP A 127 0.20 5.70 11.99
N ASN A 128 0.40 4.41 12.30
CA ASN A 128 0.15 3.88 13.64
C ASN A 128 1.05 4.52 14.71
N GLU A 129 2.33 4.74 14.42
CA GLU A 129 3.25 5.39 15.35
C GLU A 129 2.90 6.85 15.58
N LEU A 130 2.57 7.59 14.52
CA LEU A 130 2.11 8.98 14.61
C LEU A 130 0.84 9.10 15.46
N ALA A 131 -0.09 8.14 15.34
CA ALA A 131 -1.33 8.12 16.12
C ALA A 131 -1.18 7.49 17.52
N GLU A 132 0.03 7.18 17.99
CA GLU A 132 0.28 6.47 19.25
C GLU A 132 -0.44 5.11 19.38
N GLY A 133 -0.66 4.42 18.27
CA GLY A 133 -1.34 3.12 18.22
C GLY A 133 -0.49 1.96 18.75
N ASN A 134 -1.07 0.77 18.76
CA ASN A 134 -0.42 -0.46 19.23
C ASN A 134 0.52 -1.04 18.16
N ARG A 135 1.82 -0.90 18.38
CA ARG A 135 2.87 -1.40 17.46
C ARG A 135 2.88 -2.91 17.31
N GLU A 136 2.60 -3.65 18.40
CA GLU A 136 2.65 -5.11 18.36
C GLU A 136 1.48 -5.67 17.57
N LEU A 137 0.28 -5.11 17.80
CA LEU A 137 -0.92 -5.45 17.04
C LEU A 137 -0.70 -5.14 15.54
N THR A 138 -0.23 -3.93 15.21
CA THR A 138 0.05 -3.53 13.82
C THR A 138 1.07 -4.47 13.16
N ALA A 139 2.15 -4.81 13.84
CA ALA A 139 3.16 -5.72 13.29
C ALA A 139 2.62 -7.13 13.02
N GLY A 140 1.74 -7.63 13.91
CA GLY A 140 1.05 -8.90 13.70
C GLY A 140 0.09 -8.86 12.50
N LEU A 141 -0.70 -7.79 12.38
CA LEU A 141 -1.62 -7.59 11.26
C LEU A 141 -0.89 -7.46 9.92
N ILE A 142 0.23 -6.75 9.88
CA ILE A 142 1.10 -6.67 8.70
C ILE A 142 1.57 -8.08 8.28
N GLY A 143 1.99 -8.89 9.25
CA GLY A 143 2.40 -10.27 8.97
C GLY A 143 1.30 -11.09 8.32
N ILE A 144 0.09 -11.04 8.88
CA ILE A 144 -1.08 -11.72 8.33
C ILE A 144 -1.44 -11.15 6.95
N ASN A 145 -1.51 -9.83 6.81
CA ASN A 145 -1.83 -9.18 5.54
C ASN A 145 -0.83 -9.53 4.44
N SER A 146 0.47 -9.59 4.78
CA SER A 146 1.51 -9.97 3.81
C SER A 146 1.33 -11.40 3.31
N LEU A 147 1.04 -12.34 4.20
CA LEU A 147 0.75 -13.73 3.83
C LEU A 147 -0.49 -13.82 2.95
N LEU A 148 -1.58 -13.17 3.35
CA LEU A 148 -2.82 -13.19 2.61
C LEU A 148 -2.67 -12.54 1.23
N GLN A 149 -1.89 -11.46 1.09
CA GLN A 149 -1.61 -10.85 -0.21
C GLN A 149 -0.84 -11.80 -1.13
N VAL A 150 0.21 -12.47 -0.63
CA VAL A 150 0.98 -13.42 -1.45
C VAL A 150 0.08 -14.52 -2.02
N PHE A 151 -0.85 -15.04 -1.22
CA PHE A 151 -1.66 -16.19 -1.64
C PHE A 151 -2.98 -15.81 -2.31
N PHE A 152 -3.61 -14.73 -1.91
CA PHE A 152 -4.99 -14.43 -2.32
C PHE A 152 -5.16 -13.21 -3.22
N PHE A 153 -4.15 -12.34 -3.33
CA PHE A 153 -4.28 -11.12 -4.13
C PHE A 153 -4.71 -11.41 -5.58
N SER A 154 -4.06 -12.37 -6.22
CA SER A 154 -4.35 -12.71 -7.63
C SER A 154 -5.77 -13.24 -7.82
N SER A 155 -6.23 -14.08 -6.89
CA SER A 155 -7.61 -14.61 -6.92
C SER A 155 -8.64 -13.51 -6.67
N TYR A 156 -8.35 -12.58 -5.75
CA TYR A 156 -9.20 -11.42 -5.48
C TYR A 156 -9.27 -10.47 -6.67
N ALA A 157 -8.11 -10.14 -7.28
CA ALA A 157 -8.07 -9.31 -8.47
C ALA A 157 -8.87 -9.93 -9.61
N TYR A 158 -8.67 -11.21 -9.87
CA TYR A 158 -9.45 -11.93 -10.87
C TYR A 158 -10.95 -11.91 -10.56
N PHE A 159 -11.33 -12.17 -9.31
CA PHE A 159 -12.73 -12.17 -8.87
C PHE A 159 -13.40 -10.80 -9.10
N TYR A 160 -12.79 -9.72 -8.63
CA TYR A 160 -13.37 -8.38 -8.79
C TYR A 160 -13.41 -7.92 -10.25
N LEU A 161 -12.36 -8.20 -11.04
CA LEU A 161 -12.27 -7.71 -12.40
C LEU A 161 -13.03 -8.58 -13.42
N LYS A 162 -13.09 -9.91 -13.21
CA LYS A 162 -13.69 -10.85 -14.17
C LYS A 162 -15.06 -11.36 -13.77
N VAL A 163 -15.39 -11.33 -12.48
CA VAL A 163 -16.68 -11.85 -11.98
C VAL A 163 -17.57 -10.69 -11.53
N MET A 164 -17.08 -9.82 -10.66
CA MET A 164 -17.89 -8.77 -10.06
C MET A 164 -18.29 -7.68 -11.07
N LEU A 165 -17.37 -7.18 -11.91
CA LEU A 165 -17.70 -6.15 -12.90
C LEU A 165 -18.83 -6.59 -13.85
N PRO A 166 -18.79 -7.78 -14.48
CA PRO A 166 -19.90 -8.26 -15.31
C PRO A 166 -21.21 -8.46 -14.54
N LEU A 167 -21.16 -8.95 -13.29
CA LEU A 167 -22.35 -9.13 -12.45
C LEU A 167 -23.08 -7.80 -12.17
N PHE A 168 -22.36 -6.70 -12.10
CA PHE A 168 -22.93 -5.36 -11.94
C PHE A 168 -23.29 -4.70 -13.29
N GLY A 169 -23.25 -5.46 -14.40
CA GLY A 169 -23.59 -4.95 -15.73
C GLY A 169 -22.58 -3.94 -16.29
N ILE A 170 -21.42 -3.85 -15.67
CA ILE A 170 -20.35 -2.95 -16.12
C ILE A 170 -19.57 -3.71 -17.18
N LYS A 171 -19.72 -3.26 -18.43
CA LYS A 171 -18.84 -3.70 -19.51
C LYS A 171 -17.46 -3.13 -19.21
N GLY A 172 -16.66 -3.91 -18.48
CA GLY A 172 -15.25 -3.61 -18.30
C GLY A 172 -14.54 -3.60 -19.65
N LEU A 173 -13.34 -3.05 -19.70
CA LEU A 173 -12.39 -3.37 -20.75
C LEU A 173 -12.45 -4.89 -21.00
N GLU A 174 -12.43 -5.33 -22.25
CA GLU A 174 -12.14 -6.75 -22.56
C GLU A 174 -10.73 -7.04 -22.04
N LEU A 175 -10.64 -7.19 -20.71
CA LEU A 175 -9.38 -7.44 -20.04
C LEU A 175 -9.01 -8.89 -20.34
N ASN A 176 -8.15 -9.10 -21.31
CA ASN A 176 -7.53 -10.40 -21.57
C ASN A 176 -6.51 -10.73 -20.47
N ILE A 177 -6.92 -10.59 -19.20
CA ILE A 177 -6.09 -10.83 -18.04
C ILE A 177 -6.37 -12.23 -17.54
N THR A 178 -5.32 -13.00 -17.36
CA THR A 178 -5.36 -14.31 -16.73
C THR A 178 -4.96 -14.21 -15.25
N ILE A 179 -5.51 -15.09 -14.43
CA ILE A 179 -5.07 -15.23 -13.03
C ILE A 179 -3.58 -15.54 -12.93
N VAL A 180 -3.02 -16.21 -13.95
CA VAL A 180 -1.60 -16.61 -14.02
C VAL A 180 -0.71 -15.37 -14.20
N GLU A 181 -1.05 -14.44 -15.07
CA GLU A 181 -0.29 -13.19 -15.26
C GLU A 181 -0.26 -12.34 -14.00
N ILE A 182 -1.41 -12.22 -13.32
CA ILE A 182 -1.46 -11.52 -12.02
C ILE A 182 -0.59 -12.26 -11.00
N ALA A 183 -0.69 -13.59 -10.93
CA ALA A 183 0.07 -14.39 -9.98
C ALA A 183 1.59 -14.34 -10.24
N GLN A 184 2.01 -14.33 -11.49
CA GLN A 184 3.42 -14.13 -11.85
C GLN A 184 3.93 -12.77 -11.39
N THR A 185 3.17 -11.72 -11.64
CA THR A 185 3.51 -10.35 -11.22
C THR A 185 3.60 -10.24 -9.70
N VAL A 186 2.59 -10.75 -8.98
CA VAL A 186 2.61 -10.80 -7.50
C VAL A 186 3.79 -11.64 -6.98
N GLY A 187 4.08 -12.77 -7.63
CA GLY A 187 5.22 -13.63 -7.32
C GLY A 187 6.55 -12.88 -7.41
N ILE A 188 6.73 -12.07 -8.44
CA ILE A 188 7.95 -11.28 -8.65
C ILE A 188 8.05 -10.15 -7.63
N TYR A 189 7.04 -9.30 -7.53
CA TYR A 189 7.13 -8.04 -6.78
C TYR A 189 6.85 -8.17 -5.29
N LEU A 190 6.14 -9.21 -4.87
CA LEU A 190 5.87 -9.48 -3.45
C LEU A 190 6.43 -10.83 -3.02
N GLY A 191 6.27 -11.89 -3.81
CA GLY A 191 6.71 -13.23 -3.47
C GLY A 191 8.22 -13.34 -3.28
N ILE A 192 9.02 -12.84 -4.25
CA ILE A 192 10.49 -12.86 -4.16
C ILE A 192 10.99 -12.10 -2.91
N PRO A 193 10.64 -10.80 -2.70
CA PRO A 193 11.10 -10.08 -1.51
C PRO A 193 10.57 -10.72 -0.21
N PHE A 194 9.39 -11.33 -0.22
CA PHE A 194 8.85 -12.06 0.92
C PHE A 194 9.71 -13.28 1.28
N VAL A 195 10.00 -14.13 0.32
CA VAL A 195 10.85 -15.33 0.51
C VAL A 195 12.25 -14.93 0.97
N LEU A 196 12.86 -13.94 0.31
CA LEU A 196 14.17 -13.41 0.69
C LEU A 196 14.15 -12.85 2.13
N ALA A 197 13.11 -12.13 2.52
CA ALA A 197 12.96 -11.58 3.86
C ALA A 197 12.86 -12.70 4.93
N VAL A 198 12.06 -13.73 4.67
CA VAL A 198 11.90 -14.88 5.56
C VAL A 198 13.22 -15.64 5.70
N ILE A 199 13.88 -15.95 4.57
CA ILE A 199 15.18 -16.65 4.56
C ILE A 199 16.23 -15.83 5.31
N SER A 200 16.38 -14.54 5.00
CA SER A 200 17.35 -13.66 5.64
C SER A 200 17.12 -13.59 7.15
N ARG A 201 15.86 -13.40 7.57
CA ARG A 201 15.50 -13.39 8.99
C ARG A 201 15.85 -14.69 9.69
N PHE A 202 15.48 -15.84 9.11
CA PHE A 202 15.75 -17.14 9.69
C PHE A 202 17.25 -17.44 9.75
N MET A 203 17.97 -17.26 8.64
CA MET A 203 19.40 -17.57 8.58
C MET A 203 20.22 -16.66 9.49
N ILE A 204 19.99 -15.35 9.44
CA ILE A 204 20.77 -14.41 10.26
C ILE A 204 20.50 -14.65 11.75
N ARG A 205 19.24 -14.87 12.16
CA ARG A 205 18.93 -15.16 13.57
C ARG A 205 19.54 -16.48 14.05
N LYS A 206 19.57 -17.49 13.18
CA LYS A 206 20.13 -18.81 13.51
C LYS A 206 21.65 -18.81 13.58
N PHE A 207 22.33 -18.18 12.64
CA PHE A 207 23.80 -18.27 12.50
C PHE A 207 24.57 -17.10 13.14
N VAL A 208 23.97 -15.90 13.18
CA VAL A 208 24.60 -14.69 13.70
C VAL A 208 23.99 -14.22 15.02
N GLY A 209 22.72 -14.54 15.23
CA GLY A 209 22.00 -14.26 16.47
C GLY A 209 20.98 -13.12 16.35
N GLU A 210 19.98 -13.19 17.23
CA GLU A 210 18.85 -12.24 17.24
C GLU A 210 19.29 -10.79 17.57
N LYS A 211 20.28 -10.65 18.47
CA LYS A 211 20.81 -9.34 18.87
C LYS A 211 21.45 -8.62 17.69
N TRP A 212 22.26 -9.33 16.90
CA TRP A 212 22.89 -8.78 15.70
C TRP A 212 21.85 -8.42 14.64
N PHE A 213 20.86 -9.29 14.42
CA PHE A 213 19.76 -9.03 13.48
C PHE A 213 19.05 -7.72 13.82
N ASN A 214 18.64 -7.54 15.10
CA ASN A 214 17.88 -6.37 15.51
C ASN A 214 18.72 -5.08 15.62
N GLN A 215 20.02 -5.18 15.97
CA GLN A 215 20.87 -4.02 16.24
C GLN A 215 21.75 -3.59 15.07
N LYS A 216 22.03 -4.48 14.13
CA LYS A 216 22.90 -4.21 12.98
C LYS A 216 22.16 -4.36 11.65
N PHE A 217 21.54 -5.52 11.41
CA PHE A 217 20.91 -5.81 10.12
C PHE A 217 19.67 -4.94 9.86
N LEU A 218 18.70 -4.91 10.77
CA LEU A 218 17.50 -4.10 10.57
C LEU A 218 17.78 -2.60 10.41
N PRO A 219 18.67 -1.97 11.23
CA PRO A 219 19.06 -0.58 11.02
C PRO A 219 19.78 -0.34 9.69
N PHE A 220 20.54 -1.32 9.18
CA PHE A 220 21.22 -1.24 7.89
C PHE A 220 20.24 -1.29 6.71
N VAL A 221 19.26 -2.21 6.74
CA VAL A 221 18.31 -2.38 5.62
C VAL A 221 17.15 -1.38 5.66
N SER A 222 16.79 -0.83 6.82
CA SER A 222 15.66 0.10 6.95
C SER A 222 15.74 1.34 6.06
N PRO A 223 16.90 2.04 5.93
CA PRO A 223 17.04 3.18 5.03
C PRO A 223 16.84 2.82 3.55
N ILE A 224 17.10 1.56 3.17
CA ILE A 224 16.91 1.09 1.79
C ILE A 224 15.43 1.23 1.38
N THR A 225 14.50 0.92 2.28
CA THR A 225 13.06 1.13 2.02
C THR A 225 12.78 2.57 1.61
N LEU A 226 13.27 3.53 2.39
CA LEU A 226 13.00 4.94 2.12
C LEU A 226 13.68 5.40 0.83
N MET A 227 14.94 5.03 0.61
CA MET A 227 15.65 5.38 -0.61
C MET A 227 14.97 4.78 -1.84
N ALA A 228 14.59 3.51 -1.78
CA ALA A 228 13.88 2.83 -2.85
C ALA A 228 12.48 3.43 -3.07
N LEU A 229 11.75 3.77 -1.99
CA LEU A 229 10.47 4.46 -2.05
C LEU A 229 10.60 5.82 -2.76
N LEU A 230 11.52 6.67 -2.33
CA LEU A 230 11.72 7.98 -2.94
C LEU A 230 12.16 7.86 -4.41
N PHE A 231 13.06 6.92 -4.70
CA PHE A 231 13.48 6.63 -6.08
C PHE A 231 12.30 6.20 -6.96
N THR A 232 11.48 5.24 -6.51
CA THR A 232 10.32 4.75 -7.26
C THR A 232 9.29 5.87 -7.46
N ILE A 233 9.06 6.70 -6.44
CA ILE A 233 8.19 7.87 -6.55
C ILE A 233 8.73 8.82 -7.62
N VAL A 234 10.00 9.23 -7.56
CA VAL A 234 10.58 10.12 -8.58
C VAL A 234 10.43 9.53 -9.97
N VAL A 235 10.82 8.28 -10.18
CA VAL A 235 10.71 7.62 -11.50
C VAL A 235 9.27 7.58 -12.00
N MET A 236 8.32 7.16 -11.16
CA MET A 236 6.92 7.04 -11.53
C MET A 236 6.28 8.40 -11.83
N PHE A 237 6.57 9.40 -11.00
CA PHE A 237 6.08 10.75 -11.21
C PHE A 237 6.77 11.45 -12.40
N SER A 238 8.01 11.08 -12.73
CA SER A 238 8.67 11.53 -13.97
C SER A 238 8.01 10.95 -15.22
N LEU A 239 7.64 9.68 -15.18
CA LEU A 239 6.93 9.04 -16.30
C LEU A 239 5.52 9.59 -16.52
N LYS A 240 4.87 10.09 -15.49
CA LYS A 240 3.49 10.58 -15.51
C LYS A 240 3.36 12.09 -15.26
N GLY A 241 4.49 12.79 -15.15
CA GLY A 241 4.52 14.21 -14.77
C GLY A 241 3.70 15.12 -15.70
N ALA A 242 3.85 14.97 -17.00
CA ALA A 242 3.04 15.70 -17.99
C ALA A 242 1.54 15.38 -17.81
N MET A 243 1.15 14.10 -17.70
CA MET A 243 -0.25 13.72 -17.48
C MET A 243 -0.83 14.32 -16.20
N ILE A 244 -0.06 14.38 -15.11
CA ILE A 244 -0.53 14.95 -13.84
C ILE A 244 -0.81 16.45 -13.99
N VAL A 245 0.02 17.17 -14.73
CA VAL A 245 -0.13 18.61 -14.96
C VAL A 245 -1.22 18.90 -16.00
N ASP A 246 -1.27 18.09 -17.07
CA ASP A 246 -2.18 18.31 -18.20
C ASP A 246 -3.60 17.78 -17.92
N LEU A 247 -3.75 16.81 -17.01
CA LEU A 247 -5.02 16.16 -16.68
C LEU A 247 -5.41 16.33 -15.18
N PRO A 248 -5.46 17.56 -14.65
CA PRO A 248 -5.73 17.78 -13.23
C PRO A 248 -7.12 17.29 -12.81
N LEU A 249 -8.09 17.28 -13.73
CA LEU A 249 -9.43 16.74 -13.45
C LEU A 249 -9.40 15.23 -13.24
N ASP A 250 -8.53 14.49 -13.93
CA ASP A 250 -8.42 13.05 -13.77
C ASP A 250 -7.75 12.71 -12.45
N VAL A 251 -6.78 13.51 -12.01
CA VAL A 251 -6.21 13.39 -10.65
C VAL A 251 -7.32 13.56 -9.59
N ILE A 252 -8.17 14.58 -9.74
CA ILE A 252 -9.29 14.82 -8.81
C ILE A 252 -10.30 13.67 -8.86
N ARG A 253 -10.65 13.18 -10.05
CA ARG A 253 -11.57 12.05 -10.24
C ARG A 253 -11.09 10.79 -9.49
N ILE A 254 -9.80 10.49 -9.59
CA ILE A 254 -9.18 9.36 -8.89
C ILE A 254 -9.09 9.63 -7.39
N ALA A 255 -8.80 10.86 -6.97
CA ALA A 255 -8.63 11.23 -5.58
C ALA A 255 -9.92 11.13 -4.76
N ILE A 256 -11.08 11.51 -5.32
CA ILE A 256 -12.35 11.53 -4.60
C ILE A 256 -12.71 10.15 -4.02
N PRO A 257 -12.80 9.07 -4.81
CA PRO A 257 -13.11 7.75 -4.27
C PRO A 257 -12.05 7.24 -3.28
N LEU A 258 -10.77 7.58 -3.46
CA LEU A 258 -9.71 7.23 -2.52
C LEU A 258 -9.89 7.91 -1.17
N VAL A 259 -10.12 9.23 -1.14
CA VAL A 259 -10.35 9.98 0.11
C VAL A 259 -11.58 9.44 0.85
N LEU A 260 -12.65 9.17 0.12
CA LEU A 260 -13.86 8.57 0.70
C LEU A 260 -13.56 7.18 1.27
N PHE A 261 -12.81 6.37 0.56
CA PHE A 261 -12.39 5.05 1.03
C PHE A 261 -11.60 5.15 2.35
N PHE A 262 -10.56 5.96 2.40
CA PHE A 262 -9.76 6.15 3.61
C PHE A 262 -10.59 6.60 4.80
N ALA A 263 -11.45 7.60 4.60
CA ALA A 263 -12.32 8.11 5.66
C ALA A 263 -13.31 7.05 6.14
N ILE A 264 -14.04 6.40 5.22
CA ILE A 264 -15.05 5.41 5.59
C ILE A 264 -14.41 4.23 6.30
N MET A 265 -13.32 3.66 5.76
CA MET A 265 -12.63 2.51 6.35
C MET A 265 -12.05 2.82 7.72
N PHE A 266 -11.45 4.02 7.88
CA PHE A 266 -10.92 4.46 9.17
C PHE A 266 -12.02 4.57 10.22
N PHE A 267 -13.09 5.30 9.94
CA PHE A 267 -14.18 5.48 10.90
C PHE A 267 -14.93 4.19 11.19
N LEU A 268 -15.23 3.40 10.15
CA LEU A 268 -15.88 2.12 10.31
C LEU A 268 -15.09 1.22 11.27
N MET A 269 -13.79 1.05 11.02
CA MET A 269 -12.97 0.19 11.86
C MET A 269 -12.78 0.77 13.26
N PHE A 270 -12.64 2.08 13.41
CA PHE A 270 -12.50 2.75 14.70
C PHE A 270 -13.73 2.50 15.59
N PHE A 271 -14.92 2.68 15.07
CA PHE A 271 -16.14 2.49 15.84
C PHE A 271 -16.46 1.01 16.09
N VAL A 272 -16.17 0.13 15.14
CA VAL A 272 -16.32 -1.32 15.34
C VAL A 272 -15.36 -1.80 16.42
N SER A 273 -14.08 -1.44 16.34
CA SER A 273 -13.09 -1.85 17.34
C SER A 273 -13.44 -1.34 18.74
N LYS A 274 -13.88 -0.07 18.87
CA LYS A 274 -14.38 0.45 20.12
C LYS A 274 -15.59 -0.33 20.64
N LYS A 275 -16.55 -0.65 19.78
CA LYS A 275 -17.78 -1.40 20.16
C LYS A 275 -17.47 -2.80 20.68
N ILE A 276 -16.43 -3.45 20.16
CA ILE A 276 -15.99 -4.78 20.63
C ILE A 276 -15.05 -4.71 21.84
N GLY A 277 -14.81 -3.53 22.41
CA GLY A 277 -14.08 -3.33 23.65
C GLY A 277 -12.57 -3.06 23.49
N ALA A 278 -12.11 -2.70 22.29
CA ALA A 278 -10.72 -2.30 22.09
C ALA A 278 -10.41 -0.97 22.79
N ASN A 279 -9.21 -0.84 23.33
CA ASN A 279 -8.69 0.44 23.81
C ASN A 279 -8.32 1.36 22.63
N TYR A 280 -7.96 2.62 22.93
CA TYR A 280 -7.60 3.58 21.88
C TYR A 280 -6.45 3.10 20.99
N ARG A 281 -5.38 2.55 21.62
CA ARG A 281 -4.17 2.14 20.86
C ARG A 281 -4.47 1.01 19.88
N ASP A 282 -5.32 0.07 20.28
CA ASP A 282 -5.75 -1.03 19.41
C ASP A 282 -6.71 -0.53 18.34
N SER A 283 -7.64 0.36 18.69
CA SER A 283 -8.56 0.98 17.74
C SER A 283 -7.83 1.79 16.66
N ALA A 284 -6.83 2.57 17.04
CA ALA A 284 -5.99 3.30 16.09
C ALA A 284 -5.22 2.35 15.16
N ALA A 285 -4.57 1.32 15.73
CA ALA A 285 -3.83 0.32 14.96
C ALA A 285 -4.71 -0.37 13.91
N LEU A 286 -5.88 -0.84 14.32
CA LEU A 286 -6.85 -1.48 13.43
C LEU A 286 -7.35 -0.53 12.34
N SER A 287 -7.64 0.73 12.71
CA SER A 287 -8.21 1.73 11.78
C SER A 287 -7.22 2.13 10.68
N PHE A 288 -5.96 2.36 11.03
CA PHE A 288 -4.93 2.65 10.02
C PHE A 288 -4.59 1.43 9.17
N THR A 289 -4.66 0.22 9.74
CA THR A 289 -4.50 -1.02 8.96
C THR A 289 -5.63 -1.22 7.96
N ALA A 290 -6.85 -0.88 8.32
CA ALA A 290 -8.01 -1.02 7.44
C ALA A 290 -8.09 0.09 6.38
N ALA A 291 -7.65 1.32 6.73
CA ALA A 291 -7.71 2.46 5.82
C ALA A 291 -6.58 2.50 4.78
N GLY A 292 -5.36 2.05 5.15
CA GLY A 292 -4.21 2.12 4.23
C GLY A 292 -4.20 0.99 3.20
N ASN A 293 -3.68 1.30 2.01
CA ASN A 293 -3.52 0.35 0.90
C ASN A 293 -2.04 0.09 0.58
N ASN A 294 -1.76 -1.02 -0.07
CA ASN A 294 -0.45 -1.35 -0.61
C ASN A 294 -0.36 -0.84 -2.06
N PHE A 295 -0.10 0.45 -2.19
CA PHE A 295 0.01 1.07 -3.51
C PHE A 295 1.16 0.50 -4.32
N GLU A 296 2.23 0.13 -3.65
CA GLU A 296 3.43 -0.41 -4.27
C GLU A 296 3.13 -1.71 -5.02
N LEU A 297 2.41 -2.62 -4.38
CA LEU A 297 1.96 -3.85 -5.03
C LEU A 297 0.95 -3.56 -6.14
N ALA A 298 -0.02 -2.68 -5.86
CA ALA A 298 -1.05 -2.32 -6.84
C ALA A 298 -0.44 -1.69 -8.11
N ILE A 299 0.55 -0.81 -7.95
CA ILE A 299 1.30 -0.22 -9.07
C ILE A 299 2.09 -1.29 -9.81
N ALA A 300 2.83 -2.14 -9.07
CA ALA A 300 3.61 -3.21 -9.67
C ALA A 300 2.75 -4.14 -10.51
N VAL A 301 1.58 -4.54 -9.99
CA VAL A 301 0.61 -5.36 -10.72
C VAL A 301 0.02 -4.59 -11.91
N SER A 302 -0.35 -3.32 -11.73
CA SER A 302 -0.89 -2.51 -12.82
C SER A 302 0.12 -2.36 -13.97
N ILE A 303 1.39 -2.11 -13.66
CA ILE A 303 2.45 -2.02 -14.66
C ILE A 303 2.71 -3.37 -15.32
N GLY A 304 2.82 -4.44 -14.52
CA GLY A 304 3.15 -5.78 -15.03
C GLY A 304 2.07 -6.37 -15.93
N VAL A 305 0.80 -6.07 -15.65
CA VAL A 305 -0.36 -6.61 -16.36
C VAL A 305 -0.79 -5.70 -17.51
N PHE A 306 -0.86 -4.37 -17.28
CA PHE A 306 -1.42 -3.42 -18.25
C PHE A 306 -0.35 -2.55 -18.93
N GLY A 307 0.86 -2.60 -18.46
CA GLY A 307 1.96 -1.75 -18.93
C GLY A 307 2.09 -0.42 -18.18
N ILE A 308 3.28 0.14 -18.25
CA ILE A 308 3.67 1.36 -17.51
C ILE A 308 2.87 2.60 -17.93
N ASN A 309 2.39 2.65 -19.18
CA ASN A 309 1.64 3.79 -19.73
C ASN A 309 0.13 3.67 -19.51
N SER A 310 -0.35 2.61 -18.88
CA SER A 310 -1.78 2.39 -18.65
C SER A 310 -2.40 3.38 -17.66
N GLY A 311 -3.70 3.60 -17.78
CA GLY A 311 -4.47 4.39 -16.82
C GLY A 311 -4.56 3.71 -15.45
N GLN A 312 -4.46 2.38 -15.41
CA GLN A 312 -4.38 1.60 -14.15
C GLN A 312 -3.10 1.95 -13.37
N ALA A 313 -1.96 2.01 -14.07
CA ALA A 313 -0.70 2.44 -13.46
C ALA A 313 -0.76 3.92 -13.03
N PHE A 314 -1.40 4.79 -13.82
CA PHE A 314 -1.61 6.19 -13.45
C PHE A 314 -2.44 6.33 -12.18
N ALA A 315 -3.57 5.61 -12.06
CA ALA A 315 -4.39 5.60 -10.85
C ALA A 315 -3.57 5.14 -9.62
N GLY A 316 -2.70 4.13 -9.79
CA GLY A 316 -1.78 3.68 -8.76
C GLY A 316 -0.83 4.77 -8.29
N VAL A 317 -0.26 5.55 -9.20
CA VAL A 317 0.66 6.66 -8.89
C VAL A 317 -0.03 7.79 -8.12
N ILE A 318 -1.28 8.09 -8.44
CA ILE A 318 -2.08 9.09 -7.70
C ILE A 318 -2.36 8.63 -6.26
N GLY A 319 -2.38 7.33 -6.01
CA GLY A 319 -2.66 6.77 -4.68
C GLY A 319 -1.85 7.38 -3.55
N PRO A 320 -0.51 7.28 -3.56
CA PRO A 320 0.35 7.88 -2.52
C PRO A 320 0.19 9.40 -2.38
N LEU A 321 -0.07 10.11 -3.50
CA LEU A 321 -0.32 11.56 -3.51
C LEU A 321 -1.54 11.92 -2.64
N VAL A 322 -2.55 11.07 -2.66
CA VAL A 322 -3.81 11.26 -1.93
C VAL A 322 -3.72 10.65 -0.53
N GLU A 323 -3.12 9.47 -0.38
CA GLU A 323 -3.02 8.76 0.90
C GLU A 323 -2.30 9.57 1.96
N VAL A 324 -1.14 10.13 1.63
CA VAL A 324 -0.29 10.81 2.61
C VAL A 324 -1.02 11.97 3.30
N PRO A 325 -1.60 12.96 2.58
CA PRO A 325 -2.34 14.03 3.24
C PRO A 325 -3.61 13.53 3.95
N ALA A 326 -4.33 12.57 3.37
CA ALA A 326 -5.54 12.02 3.98
C ALA A 326 -5.25 11.34 5.31
N LEU A 327 -4.24 10.47 5.37
CA LEU A 327 -3.90 9.76 6.61
C LEU A 327 -3.29 10.67 7.67
N ILE A 328 -2.58 11.75 7.30
CA ILE A 328 -2.14 12.79 8.26
C ILE A 328 -3.36 13.46 8.92
N ILE A 329 -4.37 13.80 8.12
CA ILE A 329 -5.62 14.35 8.66
C ILE A 329 -6.27 13.35 9.61
N LEU A 330 -6.31 12.06 9.24
CA LEU A 330 -6.87 11.00 10.07
C LEU A 330 -6.06 10.74 11.35
N VAL A 331 -4.75 11.01 11.39
CA VAL A 331 -3.97 11.01 12.65
C VAL A 331 -4.50 12.06 13.61
N ASN A 332 -4.75 13.29 13.13
CA ASN A 332 -5.34 14.35 13.97
C ASN A 332 -6.76 13.99 14.43
N VAL A 333 -7.55 13.39 13.53
CA VAL A 333 -8.89 12.87 13.85
C VAL A 333 -8.81 11.77 14.92
N ALA A 334 -7.82 10.86 14.84
CA ALA A 334 -7.60 9.83 15.85
C ALA A 334 -7.38 10.44 17.25
N PHE A 335 -6.56 11.48 17.36
CA PHE A 335 -6.36 12.17 18.64
C PHE A 335 -7.63 12.88 19.14
N TRP A 336 -8.41 13.47 18.24
CA TRP A 336 -9.70 14.06 18.61
C TRP A 336 -10.66 12.97 19.13
N LEU A 337 -10.75 11.81 18.44
CA LEU A 337 -11.55 10.66 18.88
C LEU A 337 -11.05 10.09 20.23
N LYS A 338 -9.71 10.06 20.45
CA LYS A 338 -9.12 9.66 21.72
C LYS A 338 -9.67 10.49 22.88
N LYS A 339 -9.62 11.82 22.72
CA LYS A 339 -10.12 12.75 23.74
C LYS A 339 -11.63 12.62 23.98
N LYS A 340 -12.39 12.35 22.92
CA LYS A 340 -13.86 12.28 22.99
C LYS A 340 -14.39 10.97 23.58
N TYR A 341 -13.69 9.85 23.36
CA TYR A 341 -14.27 8.53 23.62
C TYR A 341 -13.46 7.63 24.55
N PHE A 342 -12.21 7.97 24.88
CA PHE A 342 -11.32 7.14 25.69
C PHE A 342 -10.68 7.89 26.89
N ILE A 343 -10.96 9.16 27.06
CA ILE A 343 -10.61 9.99 28.21
C ILE A 343 -11.91 10.54 28.80
#